data_91f1eff4aaa4617bdddc14eb5c2c53ee
#
_entry.id   91f1eff4aaa4617bdddc14eb5c2c53ee
#
_cell.length_a   1.000
_cell.length_b   1.000
_cell.length_c   1.000
_cell.angle_alpha   90.00
_cell.angle_beta   90.00
_cell.angle_gamma   90.00
#
_symmetry.space_group_name_H-M   'P 1'
#
loop_
_entity.id
_entity.type
_entity.pdbx_description
1 polymer ?
#
loop_
_entity_poly.entity_id
_entity_poly.type
_entity_poly.pdbx_seq_one_letter_code
_entity_poly.pdbx_strand_id
1 'polypeptide(L)'
;MVCFIFILLRISPGDPSLKFVSPELSPNLAQKIKESFGLNKTIFEQFVQFISNIFSGNFGVSYDFRKPVVDVIKNYLLFTVTFSLISFIIQLTVSYFLALLSIKKMNGFIDRLLGKTSLILYAIPSFVVGVFLILIFSEKLKLLPASGLMSYGAESLSVGAKVTDYILHLILPVITLSLGGIAVFYKYLRDNLDEVFNKPFVLNLNAYGLSKKEITKKHVIPGAISPLISIAGVELGILFSGALITEVIFGLPGMGRLTVNAILSRDYPLVVGCTFISGVLIIISNFLADLLKAKIDKRLVSGMLN
;
A
#
# COMPACT_ATOMS: atom_id res chain seq x y z
N MET A 1 -4.95 -4.19 17.55
CA MET A 1 -3.62 -3.83 16.99
C MET A 1 -2.69 -3.26 18.06
N VAL A 2 -3.01 -2.12 18.70
CA VAL A 2 -2.12 -1.42 19.66
C VAL A 2 -1.70 -2.30 20.84
N CYS A 3 -2.67 -2.99 21.47
CA CYS A 3 -2.39 -3.95 22.57
C CYS A 3 -1.45 -5.08 22.13
N PHE A 4 -1.66 -5.61 20.93
CA PHE A 4 -0.84 -6.68 20.38
C PHE A 4 0.61 -6.21 20.14
N ILE A 5 0.79 -5.01 19.61
CA ILE A 5 2.13 -4.40 19.45
C ILE A 5 2.82 -4.26 20.80
N PHE A 6 2.11 -3.74 21.82
CA PHE A 6 2.68 -3.61 23.17
C PHE A 6 3.15 -4.96 23.72
N ILE A 7 2.33 -6.00 23.60
CA ILE A 7 2.68 -7.35 24.06
C ILE A 7 3.90 -7.88 23.30
N LEU A 8 3.93 -7.77 21.98
CA LEU A 8 5.07 -8.22 21.16
C LEU A 8 6.37 -7.52 21.56
N LEU A 9 6.31 -6.21 21.83
CA LEU A 9 7.49 -5.46 22.27
C LEU A 9 8.01 -5.93 23.63
N ARG A 10 7.13 -6.40 24.52
CA ARG A 10 7.51 -6.92 25.85
C ARG A 10 8.03 -8.35 25.81
N ILE A 11 7.54 -9.17 24.91
CA ILE A 11 8.02 -10.55 24.72
C ILE A 11 9.34 -10.56 23.92
N SER A 12 9.60 -9.51 23.12
CA SER A 12 10.83 -9.42 22.32
C SER A 12 12.07 -9.41 23.23
N PRO A 13 13.01 -10.35 23.02
CA PRO A 13 14.21 -10.42 23.85
C PRO A 13 15.12 -9.22 23.59
N GLY A 14 15.55 -8.56 24.69
CA GLY A 14 16.51 -7.45 24.69
C GLY A 14 15.99 -6.25 25.48
N ASP A 15 16.93 -5.56 26.16
CA ASP A 15 16.67 -4.31 26.87
C ASP A 15 16.87 -3.14 25.89
N PRO A 16 15.82 -2.38 25.53
CA PRO A 16 15.93 -1.27 24.60
C PRO A 16 16.87 -0.17 25.10
N SER A 17 17.08 -0.06 26.42
CA SER A 17 18.00 0.92 27.00
C SER A 17 19.46 0.63 26.68
N LEU A 18 19.82 -0.63 26.33
CA LEU A 18 21.21 -1.02 26.07
C LEU A 18 21.79 -0.30 24.82
N LYS A 19 20.97 0.17 23.90
CA LYS A 19 21.43 1.00 22.76
C LYS A 19 21.94 2.38 23.20
N PHE A 20 21.53 2.85 24.37
CA PHE A 20 21.87 4.16 24.90
C PHE A 20 22.89 4.06 26.06
N VAL A 21 23.13 2.85 26.55
CA VAL A 21 24.09 2.59 27.61
C VAL A 21 25.40 2.11 26.99
N SER A 22 26.34 3.04 26.77
CA SER A 22 27.73 2.66 26.47
C SER A 22 28.39 2.07 27.70
N PRO A 23 29.33 1.11 27.59
CA PRO A 23 30.11 0.59 28.67
C PRO A 23 30.90 1.69 29.48
N GLU A 24 31.10 2.85 28.86
CA GLU A 24 31.79 4.01 29.42
C GLU A 24 30.88 4.93 30.26
N LEU A 25 29.54 4.70 30.23
CA LEU A 25 28.61 5.52 31.01
C LEU A 25 28.62 5.18 32.48
N SER A 26 28.57 6.22 33.32
CA SER A 26 28.46 6.03 34.76
C SER A 26 27.18 5.25 35.12
N PRO A 27 27.19 4.37 36.13
CA PRO A 27 26.02 3.59 36.55
C PRO A 27 24.78 4.46 36.83
N ASN A 28 24.96 5.65 37.37
CA ASN A 28 23.88 6.61 37.64
C ASN A 28 23.22 7.14 36.37
N LEU A 29 23.98 7.33 35.29
CA LEU A 29 23.42 7.80 34.01
C LEU A 29 22.68 6.66 33.30
N ALA A 30 23.22 5.44 33.34
CA ALA A 30 22.56 4.24 32.84
C ALA A 30 21.20 3.99 33.52
N GLN A 31 21.15 4.21 34.86
CA GLN A 31 19.90 4.07 35.61
C GLN A 31 18.88 5.16 35.24
N LYS A 32 19.30 6.42 35.10
CA LYS A 32 18.43 7.51 34.65
C LYS A 32 17.88 7.25 33.25
N ILE A 33 18.66 6.67 32.35
CA ILE A 33 18.20 6.25 31.04
C ILE A 33 17.10 5.19 31.17
N LYS A 34 17.30 4.13 31.97
CA LYS A 34 16.27 3.10 32.23
C LYS A 34 15.00 3.68 32.84
N GLU A 35 15.11 4.62 33.74
CA GLU A 35 13.99 5.32 34.36
C GLU A 35 13.21 6.17 33.33
N SER A 36 13.92 6.84 32.41
CA SER A 36 13.28 7.62 31.33
C SER A 36 12.47 6.75 30.36
N PHE A 37 12.83 5.47 30.20
CA PHE A 37 12.05 4.47 29.44
C PHE A 37 10.88 3.89 30.25
N GLY A 38 10.71 4.29 31.52
CA GLY A 38 9.65 3.79 32.40
C GLY A 38 9.73 2.29 32.70
N LEU A 39 10.91 1.67 32.55
CA LEU A 39 11.10 0.24 32.76
C LEU A 39 10.95 -0.15 34.27
N ASN A 40 10.99 0.81 35.17
CA ASN A 40 10.78 0.62 36.62
C ASN A 40 9.29 0.56 37.02
N LYS A 41 8.36 0.89 36.08
CA LYS A 41 6.91 0.88 36.32
C LYS A 41 6.33 -0.53 36.15
N THR A 42 5.17 -0.77 36.75
CA THR A 42 4.43 -2.01 36.52
C THR A 42 4.03 -2.13 35.03
N ILE A 43 3.85 -3.35 34.52
CA ILE A 43 3.45 -3.58 33.11
C ILE A 43 2.14 -2.85 32.79
N PHE A 44 1.22 -2.79 33.75
CA PHE A 44 -0.04 -2.09 33.58
C PHE A 44 0.13 -0.58 33.45
N GLU A 45 0.94 0.04 34.29
CA GLU A 45 1.24 1.49 34.19
C GLU A 45 1.96 1.83 32.88
N GLN A 46 2.88 0.97 32.44
CA GLN A 46 3.55 1.11 31.14
C GLN A 46 2.56 1.00 29.98
N PHE A 47 1.58 0.10 30.06
CA PHE A 47 0.55 -0.05 29.05
C PHE A 47 -0.36 1.19 28.99
N VAL A 48 -0.84 1.69 30.14
CA VAL A 48 -1.67 2.90 30.20
C VAL A 48 -0.93 4.11 29.63
N GLN A 49 0.34 4.27 30.01
CA GLN A 49 1.19 5.34 29.47
C GLN A 49 1.43 5.21 27.97
N PHE A 50 1.66 4.00 27.49
CA PHE A 50 1.80 3.69 26.05
C PHE A 50 0.56 4.07 25.27
N ILE A 51 -0.62 3.68 25.74
CA ILE A 51 -1.91 4.03 25.12
C ILE A 51 -2.10 5.55 25.12
N SER A 52 -1.91 6.22 26.26
CA SER A 52 -2.03 7.68 26.37
C SER A 52 -1.10 8.41 25.41
N ASN A 53 0.14 7.98 25.29
CA ASN A 53 1.14 8.56 24.39
C ASN A 53 0.72 8.41 22.92
N ILE A 54 0.22 7.24 22.52
CA ILE A 54 -0.27 7.01 21.15
C ILE A 54 -1.42 7.96 20.81
N PHE A 55 -2.43 8.08 21.68
CA PHE A 55 -3.57 8.96 21.45
C PHE A 55 -3.21 10.45 21.49
N SER A 56 -2.16 10.84 22.18
CA SER A 56 -1.61 12.20 22.13
C SER A 56 -0.67 12.46 20.94
N GLY A 57 -0.46 11.46 20.06
CA GLY A 57 0.47 11.56 18.93
C GLY A 57 1.95 11.53 19.32
N ASN A 58 2.28 11.19 20.55
CA ASN A 58 3.64 11.08 21.04
C ASN A 58 4.13 9.64 20.95
N PHE A 59 4.82 9.32 19.86
CA PHE A 59 5.43 7.99 19.63
C PHE A 59 6.85 7.90 20.22
N GLY A 60 7.32 8.94 20.89
CA GLY A 60 8.69 9.01 21.45
C GLY A 60 9.73 9.41 20.41
N VAL A 61 10.98 9.08 20.71
CA VAL A 61 12.16 9.40 19.89
C VAL A 61 12.71 8.11 19.28
N SER A 62 12.95 8.14 17.96
CA SER A 62 13.61 7.04 17.25
C SER A 62 15.03 6.85 17.76
N TYR A 63 15.41 5.61 17.98
CA TYR A 63 16.74 5.26 18.51
C TYR A 63 17.84 5.45 17.46
N ASP A 64 17.54 5.16 16.20
CA ASP A 64 18.51 5.25 15.12
C ASP A 64 18.62 6.68 14.58
N PHE A 65 17.49 7.37 14.38
CA PHE A 65 17.47 8.72 13.83
C PHE A 65 17.68 9.82 14.87
N ARG A 66 17.53 9.51 16.18
CA ARG A 66 17.63 10.48 17.29
C ARG A 66 16.73 11.71 17.13
N LYS A 67 15.56 11.52 16.52
CA LYS A 67 14.54 12.53 16.22
C LYS A 67 13.17 12.01 16.66
N PRO A 68 12.18 12.90 16.90
CA PRO A 68 10.80 12.50 17.13
C PRO A 68 10.33 11.56 16.01
N VAL A 69 9.69 10.45 16.39
CA VAL A 69 9.21 9.43 15.44
C VAL A 69 8.29 10.02 14.38
N VAL A 70 7.43 10.97 14.75
CA VAL A 70 6.51 11.66 13.83
C VAL A 70 7.26 12.37 12.71
N ASP A 71 8.38 13.03 13.03
CA ASP A 71 9.17 13.77 12.03
C ASP A 71 9.91 12.82 11.09
N VAL A 72 10.38 11.68 11.61
CA VAL A 72 10.97 10.63 10.77
C VAL A 72 9.91 10.11 9.81
N ILE A 73 8.75 9.71 10.32
CA ILE A 73 7.67 9.11 9.53
C ILE A 73 7.19 10.07 8.41
N LYS A 74 7.00 11.35 8.69
CA LYS A 74 6.52 12.33 7.71
C LYS A 74 7.32 12.32 6.40
N ASN A 75 8.64 12.19 6.50
CA ASN A 75 9.51 12.21 5.33
C ASN A 75 9.33 10.99 4.42
N TYR A 76 9.04 9.81 5.01
CA TYR A 76 8.84 8.57 4.27
C TYR A 76 7.40 8.37 3.84
N LEU A 77 6.44 8.85 4.65
CA LEU A 77 5.01 8.71 4.41
C LEU A 77 4.58 9.38 3.10
N LEU A 78 5.03 10.60 2.85
CA LEU A 78 4.67 11.34 1.64
C LEU A 78 5.08 10.57 0.38
N PHE A 79 6.27 9.98 0.39
CA PHE A 79 6.74 9.16 -0.72
C PHE A 79 5.83 7.93 -0.90
N THR A 80 5.58 7.15 0.16
CA THR A 80 4.74 5.95 0.08
C THR A 80 3.33 6.29 -0.40
N VAL A 81 2.72 7.36 0.11
CA VAL A 81 1.37 7.77 -0.31
C VAL A 81 1.33 8.13 -1.80
N THR A 82 2.28 8.94 -2.28
CA THR A 82 2.32 9.34 -3.69
C THR A 82 2.63 8.17 -4.61
N PHE A 83 3.61 7.33 -4.26
CA PHE A 83 3.98 6.13 -5.00
C PHE A 83 2.81 5.12 -5.09
N SER A 84 2.14 4.89 -3.95
CA SER A 84 0.96 4.02 -3.88
C SER A 84 -0.21 4.55 -4.69
N LEU A 85 -0.49 5.85 -4.64
CA LEU A 85 -1.56 6.47 -5.43
C LEU A 85 -1.31 6.36 -6.93
N ILE A 86 -0.08 6.62 -7.39
CA ILE A 86 0.28 6.46 -8.80
C ILE A 86 0.06 5.01 -9.24
N SER A 87 0.58 4.05 -8.47
CA SER A 87 0.42 2.62 -8.78
C SER A 87 -1.06 2.20 -8.77
N PHE A 88 -1.84 2.68 -7.80
CA PHE A 88 -3.27 2.40 -7.70
C PHE A 88 -4.07 2.95 -8.88
N ILE A 89 -3.81 4.17 -9.33
CA ILE A 89 -4.46 4.76 -10.51
C ILE A 89 -4.15 3.93 -11.76
N ILE A 90 -2.89 3.48 -11.90
CA ILE A 90 -2.48 2.60 -13.01
C ILE A 90 -3.22 1.26 -12.93
N GLN A 91 -3.31 0.65 -11.74
CA GLN A 91 -4.04 -0.60 -11.52
C GLN A 91 -5.50 -0.47 -11.98
N LEU A 92 -6.21 0.55 -11.49
CA LEU A 92 -7.61 0.77 -11.87
C LEU A 92 -7.79 1.06 -13.35
N THR A 93 -6.94 1.92 -13.90
CA THR A 93 -7.06 2.36 -15.30
C THR A 93 -6.78 1.20 -16.26
N VAL A 94 -5.65 0.51 -16.07
CA VAL A 94 -5.27 -0.59 -16.94
C VAL A 94 -6.27 -1.75 -16.83
N SER A 95 -6.65 -2.14 -15.62
CA SER A 95 -7.64 -3.21 -15.41
C SER A 95 -8.99 -2.90 -16.03
N TYR A 96 -9.43 -1.64 -15.94
CA TYR A 96 -10.68 -1.20 -16.59
C TYR A 96 -10.64 -1.37 -18.12
N PHE A 97 -9.57 -0.91 -18.77
CA PHE A 97 -9.43 -1.08 -20.21
C PHE A 97 -9.31 -2.54 -20.63
N LEU A 98 -8.57 -3.36 -19.87
CA LEU A 98 -8.46 -4.80 -20.14
C LEU A 98 -9.79 -5.51 -19.98
N ALA A 99 -10.59 -5.19 -18.96
CA ALA A 99 -11.92 -5.75 -18.77
C ALA A 99 -12.87 -5.36 -19.91
N LEU A 100 -12.83 -4.10 -20.38
CA LEU A 100 -13.61 -3.67 -21.54
C LEU A 100 -13.20 -4.36 -22.83
N LEU A 101 -11.92 -4.69 -23.00
CA LEU A 101 -11.46 -5.50 -24.13
C LEU A 101 -12.03 -6.93 -24.08
N SER A 102 -12.03 -7.54 -22.91
CA SER A 102 -12.56 -8.90 -22.70
C SER A 102 -14.04 -9.01 -23.03
N ILE A 103 -14.87 -8.05 -22.61
CA ILE A 103 -16.32 -8.12 -22.81
C ILE A 103 -16.77 -7.86 -24.24
N LYS A 104 -15.90 -7.35 -25.13
CA LYS A 104 -16.24 -7.21 -26.56
C LYS A 104 -16.58 -8.56 -27.17
N LYS A 105 -15.88 -9.63 -26.79
CA LYS A 105 -16.13 -11.01 -27.20
C LYS A 105 -15.83 -11.93 -26.01
N MET A 106 -16.81 -12.07 -25.12
CA MET A 106 -16.72 -12.97 -23.97
C MET A 106 -16.42 -14.40 -24.41
N ASN A 107 -15.59 -15.09 -23.64
CA ASN A 107 -15.07 -16.42 -23.95
C ASN A 107 -14.28 -16.52 -25.28
N GLY A 108 -13.95 -15.39 -25.91
CA GLY A 108 -13.07 -15.32 -27.07
C GLY A 108 -11.61 -15.50 -26.72
N PHE A 109 -10.75 -15.49 -27.75
CA PHE A 109 -9.31 -15.68 -27.57
C PHE A 109 -8.68 -14.62 -26.63
N ILE A 110 -9.02 -13.34 -26.81
CA ILE A 110 -8.50 -12.23 -25.98
C ILE A 110 -8.94 -12.40 -24.52
N ASP A 111 -10.22 -12.68 -24.28
CA ASP A 111 -10.74 -12.87 -22.92
C ASP A 111 -10.02 -14.04 -22.20
N ARG A 112 -9.86 -15.18 -22.89
CA ARG A 112 -9.14 -16.33 -22.35
C ARG A 112 -7.66 -16.05 -22.11
N LEU A 113 -7.02 -15.32 -23.03
CA LEU A 113 -5.61 -14.94 -22.89
C LEU A 113 -5.41 -14.02 -21.68
N LEU A 114 -6.19 -12.94 -21.59
CA LEU A 114 -6.12 -12.00 -20.46
C LEU A 114 -6.46 -12.68 -19.13
N GLY A 115 -7.46 -13.57 -19.12
CA GLY A 115 -7.81 -14.35 -17.92
C GLY A 115 -6.68 -15.26 -17.45
N LYS A 116 -6.02 -15.99 -18.37
CA LYS A 116 -4.85 -16.84 -18.03
C LYS A 116 -3.66 -16.01 -17.58
N THR A 117 -3.35 -14.90 -18.26
CA THR A 117 -2.25 -14.01 -17.92
C THR A 117 -2.46 -13.37 -16.55
N SER A 118 -3.68 -12.91 -16.23
CA SER A 118 -3.99 -12.35 -14.92
C SER A 118 -3.83 -13.37 -13.79
N LEU A 119 -4.23 -14.63 -14.02
CA LEU A 119 -4.05 -15.71 -13.06
C LEU A 119 -2.57 -15.99 -12.79
N ILE A 120 -1.74 -16.02 -13.84
CA ILE A 120 -0.29 -16.19 -13.70
C ILE A 120 0.32 -15.02 -12.94
N LEU A 121 -0.01 -13.78 -13.30
CA LEU A 121 0.51 -12.58 -12.63
C LEU A 121 0.09 -12.51 -11.15
N TYR A 122 -1.11 -12.95 -10.83
CA TYR A 122 -1.57 -13.04 -9.44
C TYR A 122 -0.83 -14.10 -8.62
N ALA A 123 -0.48 -15.24 -9.26
CA ALA A 123 0.20 -16.35 -8.59
C ALA A 123 1.70 -16.07 -8.32
N ILE A 124 2.33 -15.18 -9.10
CA ILE A 124 3.74 -14.85 -8.94
C ILE A 124 3.91 -13.82 -7.82
N PRO A 125 4.72 -14.08 -6.79
CA PRO A 125 5.02 -13.07 -5.77
C PRO A 125 5.60 -11.79 -6.39
N SER A 126 5.13 -10.62 -5.96
CA SER A 126 5.54 -9.32 -6.53
C SER A 126 7.05 -9.09 -6.51
N PHE A 127 7.75 -9.60 -5.48
CA PHE A 127 9.20 -9.48 -5.40
C PHE A 127 9.92 -10.26 -6.51
N VAL A 128 9.40 -11.41 -6.91
CA VAL A 128 9.96 -12.19 -8.03
C VAL A 128 9.83 -11.38 -9.32
N VAL A 129 8.67 -10.78 -9.55
CA VAL A 129 8.46 -9.88 -10.69
C VAL A 129 9.46 -8.72 -10.66
N GLY A 130 9.63 -8.05 -9.50
CA GLY A 130 10.57 -6.94 -9.35
C GLY A 130 12.02 -7.34 -9.70
N VAL A 131 12.50 -8.47 -9.17
CA VAL A 131 13.85 -8.97 -9.46
C VAL A 131 14.01 -9.31 -10.94
N PHE A 132 13.00 -9.94 -11.57
CA PHE A 132 13.04 -10.22 -13.02
C PHE A 132 13.07 -8.95 -13.86
N LEU A 133 12.31 -7.92 -13.49
CA LEU A 133 12.32 -6.63 -14.19
C LEU A 133 13.68 -5.94 -14.07
N ILE A 134 14.30 -5.95 -12.89
CA ILE A 134 15.68 -5.44 -12.71
C ILE A 134 16.64 -6.21 -13.60
N LEU A 135 16.61 -7.55 -13.56
CA LEU A 135 17.51 -8.39 -14.35
C LEU A 135 17.40 -8.10 -15.84
N ILE A 136 16.18 -7.94 -16.36
CA ILE A 136 15.95 -7.73 -17.79
C ILE A 136 16.27 -6.27 -18.18
N PHE A 137 15.63 -5.31 -17.54
CA PHE A 137 15.65 -3.92 -18.00
C PHE A 137 16.84 -3.12 -17.50
N SER A 138 17.38 -3.46 -16.34
CA SER A 138 18.53 -2.76 -15.79
C SER A 138 19.84 -3.47 -16.13
N GLU A 139 19.94 -4.77 -15.85
CA GLU A 139 21.22 -5.48 -16.00
C GLU A 139 21.52 -5.90 -17.45
N LYS A 140 20.53 -6.52 -18.13
CA LYS A 140 20.74 -7.03 -19.50
C LYS A 140 20.58 -5.94 -20.55
N LEU A 141 19.48 -5.17 -20.51
CA LEU A 141 19.16 -4.16 -21.51
C LEU A 141 19.76 -2.79 -21.20
N LYS A 142 20.13 -2.52 -19.94
CA LYS A 142 20.68 -1.24 -19.46
C LYS A 142 19.81 -0.03 -19.84
N LEU A 143 18.48 -0.22 -19.83
CA LEU A 143 17.52 0.81 -20.22
C LEU A 143 16.99 1.61 -19.03
N LEU A 144 16.88 1.00 -17.86
CA LEU A 144 16.29 1.57 -16.67
C LEU A 144 17.17 1.34 -15.44
N PRO A 145 17.16 2.27 -14.47
CA PRO A 145 17.91 2.10 -13.23
C PRO A 145 17.42 0.92 -12.39
N ALA A 146 18.33 0.26 -11.67
CA ALA A 146 18.01 -0.89 -10.82
C ALA A 146 17.40 -0.49 -9.48
N SER A 147 17.80 0.66 -8.90
CA SER A 147 17.41 1.06 -7.54
C SER A 147 17.66 2.54 -7.29
N GLY A 148 17.12 3.04 -6.16
CA GLY A 148 17.23 4.44 -5.78
C GLY A 148 16.12 5.31 -6.38
N LEU A 149 16.14 6.61 -6.04
CA LEU A 149 15.22 7.61 -6.60
C LEU A 149 15.84 8.43 -7.72
N MET A 150 17.16 8.56 -7.72
CA MET A 150 17.91 9.39 -8.65
C MET A 150 19.30 8.79 -8.87
N SER A 151 19.88 9.09 -10.01
CA SER A 151 21.26 8.74 -10.35
C SER A 151 22.26 9.52 -9.48
N TYR A 152 23.43 8.95 -9.31
CA TYR A 152 24.53 9.64 -8.63
C TYR A 152 24.88 10.95 -9.37
N GLY A 153 24.98 12.06 -8.63
CA GLY A 153 25.24 13.37 -9.24
C GLY A 153 24.03 14.06 -9.88
N ALA A 154 22.83 13.51 -9.76
CA ALA A 154 21.60 14.12 -10.28
C ALA A 154 21.34 15.54 -9.73
N GLU A 155 21.92 15.88 -8.58
CA GLU A 155 21.79 17.21 -7.98
C GLU A 155 22.32 18.36 -8.88
N SER A 156 23.28 18.06 -9.74
CA SER A 156 23.86 18.99 -10.70
C SER A 156 23.11 19.12 -12.02
N LEU A 157 22.10 18.28 -12.26
CA LEU A 157 21.31 18.27 -13.49
C LEU A 157 20.33 19.45 -13.55
N SER A 158 19.92 19.82 -14.76
CA SER A 158 18.80 20.77 -14.96
C SER A 158 17.50 20.20 -14.40
N VAL A 159 16.53 21.06 -14.11
CA VAL A 159 15.23 20.62 -13.52
C VAL A 159 14.54 19.56 -14.39
N GLY A 160 14.52 19.75 -15.72
CA GLY A 160 13.93 18.77 -16.63
C GLY A 160 14.64 17.42 -16.60
N ALA A 161 15.98 17.40 -16.57
CA ALA A 161 16.76 16.19 -16.48
C ALA A 161 16.57 15.47 -15.15
N LYS A 162 16.45 16.19 -14.02
CA LYS A 162 16.12 15.62 -12.71
C LYS A 162 14.76 14.92 -12.71
N VAL A 163 13.73 15.54 -13.28
CA VAL A 163 12.40 14.96 -13.37
C VAL A 163 12.42 13.70 -14.24
N THR A 164 13.12 13.74 -15.36
CA THR A 164 13.26 12.56 -16.23
C THR A 164 13.98 11.41 -15.49
N ASP A 165 15.10 11.70 -14.83
CA ASP A 165 15.87 10.73 -14.06
C ASP A 165 15.00 10.10 -12.94
N TYR A 166 14.27 10.93 -12.20
CA TYR A 166 13.34 10.47 -11.16
C TYR A 166 12.24 9.56 -11.73
N ILE A 167 11.64 9.91 -12.87
CA ILE A 167 10.62 9.09 -13.52
C ILE A 167 11.20 7.75 -13.95
N LEU A 168 12.39 7.71 -14.55
CA LEU A 168 13.06 6.48 -14.99
C LEU A 168 13.30 5.53 -13.80
N HIS A 169 13.68 6.05 -12.63
CA HIS A 169 13.85 5.25 -11.41
C HIS A 169 12.54 4.68 -10.86
N LEU A 170 11.40 5.31 -11.14
CA LEU A 170 10.09 4.85 -10.66
C LEU A 170 9.40 3.87 -11.61
N ILE A 171 9.80 3.74 -12.87
CA ILE A 171 9.12 2.87 -13.85
C ILE A 171 9.06 1.42 -13.35
N LEU A 172 10.20 0.80 -13.04
CA LEU A 172 10.24 -0.60 -12.61
C LEU A 172 9.52 -0.84 -11.29
N PRO A 173 9.70 0.00 -10.24
CA PRO A 173 8.94 -0.11 -9.00
C PRO A 173 7.43 0.00 -9.21
N VAL A 174 6.97 0.99 -9.99
CA VAL A 174 5.53 1.20 -10.27
C VAL A 174 4.94 0.02 -11.02
N ILE A 175 5.62 -0.50 -12.04
CA ILE A 175 5.19 -1.69 -12.77
C ILE A 175 5.10 -2.88 -11.82
N THR A 176 6.13 -3.13 -11.01
CA THR A 176 6.17 -4.23 -10.04
C THR A 176 4.99 -4.19 -9.09
N LEU A 177 4.71 -3.02 -8.51
CA LEU A 177 3.63 -2.83 -7.55
C LEU A 177 2.25 -2.90 -8.23
N SER A 178 2.16 -2.49 -9.50
CA SER A 178 0.88 -2.42 -10.20
C SER A 178 0.42 -3.76 -10.79
N LEU A 179 1.32 -4.64 -11.21
CA LEU A 179 0.95 -5.86 -11.96
C LEU A 179 0.02 -6.79 -11.18
N GLY A 180 0.26 -7.00 -9.89
CA GLY A 180 -0.62 -7.82 -9.05
C GLY A 180 -2.02 -7.23 -8.92
N GLY A 181 -2.12 -5.94 -8.62
CA GLY A 181 -3.40 -5.24 -8.51
C GLY A 181 -4.16 -5.16 -9.85
N ILE A 182 -3.46 -4.98 -10.97
CA ILE A 182 -4.07 -5.05 -12.30
C ILE A 182 -4.74 -6.41 -12.52
N ALA A 183 -4.07 -7.49 -12.16
CA ALA A 183 -4.61 -8.84 -12.30
C ALA A 183 -5.87 -9.05 -11.44
N VAL A 184 -5.85 -8.59 -10.20
CA VAL A 184 -6.99 -8.66 -9.27
C VAL A 184 -8.17 -7.83 -9.80
N PHE A 185 -7.97 -6.54 -10.05
CA PHE A 185 -9.04 -5.64 -10.50
C PHE A 185 -9.62 -6.03 -11.86
N TYR A 186 -8.76 -6.48 -12.80
CA TYR A 186 -9.21 -6.99 -14.09
C TYR A 186 -10.17 -8.18 -13.89
N LYS A 187 -9.77 -9.17 -13.09
CA LYS A 187 -10.57 -10.38 -12.87
C LYS A 187 -11.92 -10.05 -12.22
N TYR A 188 -11.90 -9.25 -11.14
CA TYR A 188 -13.13 -8.83 -10.47
C TYR A 188 -14.05 -8.03 -11.36
N LEU A 189 -13.53 -7.05 -12.11
CA LEU A 189 -14.33 -6.22 -12.98
C LEU A 189 -14.90 -7.05 -14.15
N ARG A 190 -14.11 -7.92 -14.76
CA ARG A 190 -14.54 -8.81 -15.83
C ARG A 190 -15.68 -9.72 -15.38
N ASP A 191 -15.55 -10.33 -14.21
CA ASP A 191 -16.56 -11.26 -13.66
C ASP A 191 -17.85 -10.51 -13.27
N ASN A 192 -17.74 -9.33 -12.65
CA ASN A 192 -18.90 -8.48 -12.37
C ASN A 192 -19.60 -8.01 -13.64
N LEU A 193 -18.86 -7.68 -14.69
CA LEU A 193 -19.44 -7.31 -15.99
C LEU A 193 -20.19 -8.49 -16.60
N ASP A 194 -19.63 -9.70 -16.55
CA ASP A 194 -20.28 -10.94 -17.01
C ASP A 194 -21.58 -11.22 -16.24
N GLU A 195 -21.52 -11.13 -14.90
CA GLU A 195 -22.70 -11.31 -14.04
C GLU A 195 -23.82 -10.32 -14.42
N VAL A 196 -23.49 -9.02 -14.54
CA VAL A 196 -24.49 -7.98 -14.84
C VAL A 196 -25.05 -8.15 -16.24
N PHE A 197 -24.24 -8.55 -17.24
CA PHE A 197 -24.74 -8.84 -18.60
C PHE A 197 -25.77 -9.96 -18.63
N ASN A 198 -25.65 -10.94 -17.73
CA ASN A 198 -26.57 -12.08 -17.67
C ASN A 198 -27.84 -11.82 -16.83
N LYS A 199 -28.02 -10.61 -16.26
CA LYS A 199 -29.23 -10.27 -15.49
C LYS A 199 -30.45 -10.07 -16.40
N PRO A 200 -31.67 -10.47 -15.95
CA PRO A 200 -32.89 -10.39 -16.77
C PRO A 200 -33.19 -8.99 -17.28
N PHE A 201 -32.86 -7.93 -16.57
CA PHE A 201 -33.11 -6.56 -17.03
C PHE A 201 -32.35 -6.21 -18.31
N VAL A 202 -31.18 -6.83 -18.57
CA VAL A 202 -30.39 -6.62 -19.77
C VAL A 202 -31.13 -7.19 -20.99
N LEU A 203 -31.79 -8.34 -20.83
CA LEU A 203 -32.66 -8.93 -21.90
C LEU A 203 -33.81 -7.99 -22.21
N ASN A 204 -34.47 -7.42 -21.19
CA ASN A 204 -35.55 -6.46 -21.36
C ASN A 204 -35.08 -5.22 -22.16
N LEU A 205 -33.91 -4.66 -21.79
CA LEU A 205 -33.33 -3.50 -22.48
C LEU A 205 -33.03 -3.81 -23.97
N ASN A 206 -32.56 -5.02 -24.27
CA ASN A 206 -32.39 -5.48 -25.66
C ASN A 206 -33.73 -5.56 -26.37
N ALA A 207 -34.79 -6.09 -25.74
CA ALA A 207 -36.13 -6.18 -26.30
C ALA A 207 -36.75 -4.80 -26.58
N TYR A 208 -36.41 -3.77 -25.79
CA TYR A 208 -36.78 -2.37 -26.03
C TYR A 208 -35.96 -1.71 -27.16
N GLY A 209 -35.05 -2.44 -27.80
CA GLY A 209 -34.28 -1.95 -28.96
C GLY A 209 -33.05 -1.10 -28.62
N LEU A 210 -32.60 -1.07 -27.34
CA LEU A 210 -31.37 -0.36 -27.00
C LEU A 210 -30.16 -1.06 -27.60
N SER A 211 -29.20 -0.28 -28.09
CA SER A 211 -27.96 -0.84 -28.65
C SER A 211 -27.09 -1.48 -27.54
N LYS A 212 -26.35 -2.54 -27.89
CA LYS A 212 -25.41 -3.20 -26.96
C LYS A 212 -24.41 -2.20 -26.31
N LYS A 213 -23.96 -1.21 -27.10
CA LYS A 213 -23.05 -0.15 -26.59
C LYS A 213 -23.72 0.72 -25.53
N GLU A 214 -24.97 1.07 -25.72
CA GLU A 214 -25.75 1.88 -24.80
C GLU A 214 -26.03 1.12 -23.48
N ILE A 215 -26.51 -0.13 -23.62
CA ILE A 215 -26.73 -1.03 -22.47
C ILE A 215 -25.44 -1.18 -21.65
N THR A 216 -24.30 -1.45 -22.33
CA THR A 216 -23.01 -1.59 -21.67
C THR A 216 -22.64 -0.35 -20.90
N LYS A 217 -22.67 0.83 -21.54
CA LYS A 217 -22.19 2.09 -20.95
C LYS A 217 -23.09 2.62 -19.85
N LYS A 218 -24.42 2.56 -20.05
CA LYS A 218 -25.38 3.19 -19.12
C LYS A 218 -25.87 2.28 -17.99
N HIS A 219 -25.82 0.95 -18.19
CA HIS A 219 -26.43 0.01 -17.24
C HIS A 219 -25.45 -1.03 -16.71
N VAL A 220 -24.64 -1.66 -17.58
CA VAL A 220 -23.77 -2.77 -17.18
C VAL A 220 -22.54 -2.26 -16.42
N ILE A 221 -21.79 -1.31 -16.98
CA ILE A 221 -20.59 -0.76 -16.33
C ILE A 221 -20.91 -0.16 -14.95
N PRO A 222 -21.90 0.72 -14.79
CA PRO A 222 -22.23 1.26 -13.46
C PRO A 222 -22.59 0.17 -12.44
N GLY A 223 -23.34 -0.87 -12.88
CA GLY A 223 -23.71 -1.99 -12.02
C GLY A 223 -22.52 -2.88 -11.61
N ALA A 224 -21.51 -3.00 -12.48
CA ALA A 224 -20.33 -3.82 -12.24
C ALA A 224 -19.25 -3.12 -11.40
N ILE A 225 -19.23 -1.78 -11.36
CA ILE A 225 -18.23 -1.01 -10.62
C ILE A 225 -18.50 -0.98 -9.11
N SER A 226 -19.77 -1.01 -8.68
CA SER A 226 -20.13 -0.87 -7.27
C SER A 226 -19.40 -1.86 -6.33
N PRO A 227 -19.34 -3.19 -6.62
CA PRO A 227 -18.56 -4.13 -5.80
C PRO A 227 -17.04 -3.86 -5.83
N LEU A 228 -16.53 -3.33 -6.96
CA LEU A 228 -15.11 -3.04 -7.14
C LEU A 228 -14.60 -1.96 -6.18
N ILE A 229 -15.45 -0.99 -5.80
CA ILE A 229 -15.08 0.11 -4.90
C ILE A 229 -14.64 -0.42 -3.53
N SER A 230 -15.32 -1.44 -2.99
CA SER A 230 -14.94 -2.03 -1.70
C SER A 230 -13.56 -2.70 -1.77
N ILE A 231 -13.29 -3.45 -2.85
CA ILE A 231 -11.99 -4.08 -3.08
C ILE A 231 -10.92 -3.02 -3.28
N ALA A 232 -11.23 -1.93 -3.99
CA ALA A 232 -10.32 -0.82 -4.22
C ALA A 232 -9.91 -0.12 -2.90
N GLY A 233 -10.84 0.01 -1.93
CA GLY A 233 -10.53 0.55 -0.61
C GLY A 233 -9.55 -0.31 0.18
N VAL A 234 -9.76 -1.62 0.18
CA VAL A 234 -8.86 -2.59 0.82
C VAL A 234 -7.47 -2.54 0.17
N GLU A 235 -7.41 -2.60 -1.16
CA GLU A 235 -6.14 -2.56 -1.91
C GLU A 235 -5.38 -1.27 -1.65
N LEU A 236 -6.05 -0.12 -1.69
CA LEU A 236 -5.42 1.17 -1.38
C LEU A 236 -4.88 1.22 0.05
N GLY A 237 -5.60 0.67 1.01
CA GLY A 237 -5.14 0.54 2.39
C GLY A 237 -3.88 -0.30 2.52
N ILE A 238 -3.82 -1.43 1.82
CA ILE A 238 -2.64 -2.31 1.76
C ILE A 238 -1.46 -1.55 1.14
N LEU A 239 -1.66 -0.85 0.03
CA LEU A 239 -0.63 -0.05 -0.63
C LEU A 239 -0.08 1.06 0.29
N PHE A 240 -0.94 1.73 1.03
CA PHE A 240 -0.54 2.78 1.98
C PHE A 240 0.16 2.24 3.22
N SER A 241 -0.09 0.99 3.60
CA SER A 241 0.65 0.37 4.71
C SER A 241 2.13 0.14 4.39
N GLY A 242 2.48 0.34 3.14
CA GLY A 242 3.81 0.26 2.56
C GLY A 242 3.92 -0.90 1.57
N ALA A 243 4.36 -0.57 0.39
CA ALA A 243 4.80 -1.54 -0.61
C ALA A 243 6.14 -2.16 -0.17
N LEU A 244 6.16 -2.72 1.05
CA LEU A 244 7.31 -3.08 1.87
C LEU A 244 8.41 -3.78 1.05
N ILE A 245 8.04 -4.84 0.36
CA ILE A 245 9.01 -5.64 -0.40
C ILE A 245 9.52 -4.85 -1.62
N THR A 246 8.63 -4.13 -2.33
CA THR A 246 9.00 -3.29 -3.48
C THR A 246 9.94 -2.16 -3.07
N GLU A 247 9.64 -1.46 -1.99
CA GLU A 247 10.48 -0.38 -1.48
C GLU A 247 11.87 -0.88 -1.04
N VAL A 248 11.96 -2.06 -0.44
CA VAL A 248 13.23 -2.67 -0.06
C VAL A 248 14.05 -3.07 -1.28
N ILE A 249 13.46 -3.79 -2.24
CA ILE A 249 14.16 -4.28 -3.44
C ILE A 249 14.71 -3.14 -4.28
N PHE A 250 13.89 -2.10 -4.49
CA PHE A 250 14.29 -0.95 -5.29
C PHE A 250 14.99 0.15 -4.49
N GLY A 251 15.25 -0.05 -3.19
CA GLY A 251 15.96 0.91 -2.35
C GLY A 251 15.23 2.25 -2.16
N LEU A 252 13.89 2.26 -2.25
CA LEU A 252 13.08 3.48 -2.18
C LEU A 252 12.91 3.98 -0.74
N PRO A 253 12.82 5.30 -0.51
CA PRO A 253 12.66 5.88 0.84
C PRO A 253 11.19 5.89 1.27
N GLY A 254 10.57 4.72 1.38
CA GLY A 254 9.18 4.58 1.80
C GLY A 254 8.99 4.01 3.19
N MET A 255 7.73 4.06 3.66
CA MET A 255 7.30 3.60 4.99
C MET A 255 7.56 2.11 5.21
N GLY A 256 7.40 1.28 4.17
CA GLY A 256 7.64 -0.15 4.26
C GLY A 256 9.12 -0.43 4.54
N ARG A 257 10.03 0.17 3.77
CA ARG A 257 11.48 0.06 3.99
C ARG A 257 11.88 0.62 5.35
N LEU A 258 11.31 1.77 5.75
CA LEU A 258 11.53 2.34 7.07
C LEU A 258 11.15 1.36 8.18
N THR A 259 9.98 0.72 8.05
CA THR A 259 9.48 -0.26 9.01
C THR A 259 10.42 -1.47 9.12
N VAL A 260 10.87 -2.02 7.98
CA VAL A 260 11.83 -3.14 7.99
C VAL A 260 13.13 -2.75 8.69
N ASN A 261 13.69 -1.59 8.33
CA ASN A 261 14.92 -1.12 8.95
C ASN A 261 14.74 -0.92 10.46
N ALA A 262 13.62 -0.32 10.89
CA ALA A 262 13.31 -0.15 12.31
C ALA A 262 13.21 -1.49 13.07
N ILE A 263 12.63 -2.52 12.45
CA ILE A 263 12.56 -3.88 13.03
C ILE A 263 13.95 -4.47 13.16
N LEU A 264 14.74 -4.44 12.09
CA LEU A 264 16.09 -5.00 12.06
C LEU A 264 17.03 -4.30 13.07
N SER A 265 16.88 -2.99 13.21
CA SER A 265 17.64 -2.19 14.15
C SER A 265 17.03 -2.16 15.57
N ARG A 266 15.89 -2.82 15.80
CA ARG A 266 15.16 -2.82 17.07
C ARG A 266 14.81 -1.42 17.58
N ASP A 267 14.45 -0.51 16.66
CA ASP A 267 13.95 0.82 16.99
C ASP A 267 12.47 0.74 17.35
N TYR A 268 12.17 0.32 18.57
CA TYR A 268 10.80 0.06 19.00
C TYR A 268 9.84 1.25 18.86
N PRO A 269 10.21 2.49 19.26
CA PRO A 269 9.35 3.65 19.07
C PRO A 269 8.99 3.85 17.59
N LEU A 270 9.96 3.67 16.70
CA LEU A 270 9.74 3.83 15.27
C LEU A 270 8.85 2.70 14.69
N VAL A 271 9.06 1.44 15.12
CA VAL A 271 8.19 0.31 14.75
C VAL A 271 6.74 0.56 15.15
N VAL A 272 6.52 1.03 16.40
CA VAL A 272 5.18 1.38 16.90
C VAL A 272 4.53 2.46 16.04
N GLY A 273 5.27 3.56 15.80
CA GLY A 273 4.78 4.68 15.01
C GLY A 273 4.42 4.26 13.58
N CYS A 274 5.31 3.54 12.90
CA CYS A 274 5.07 3.03 11.54
C CYS A 274 3.85 2.11 11.48
N THR A 275 3.75 1.15 12.40
CA THR A 275 2.63 0.20 12.41
C THR A 275 1.31 0.89 12.74
N PHE A 276 1.31 1.85 13.66
CA PHE A 276 0.10 2.61 14.00
C PHE A 276 -0.37 3.46 12.82
N ILE A 277 0.51 4.22 12.20
CA ILE A 277 0.17 5.06 11.03
C ILE A 277 -0.32 4.20 9.86
N SER A 278 0.35 3.07 9.58
CA SER A 278 -0.11 2.12 8.56
C SER A 278 -1.54 1.62 8.84
N GLY A 279 -1.83 1.25 10.09
CA GLY A 279 -3.17 0.82 10.49
C GLY A 279 -4.23 1.93 10.36
N VAL A 280 -3.89 3.16 10.69
CA VAL A 280 -4.77 4.33 10.50
C VAL A 280 -5.04 4.56 9.01
N LEU A 281 -4.04 4.46 8.16
CA LEU A 281 -4.20 4.62 6.71
C LEU A 281 -5.11 3.54 6.10
N ILE A 282 -5.00 2.29 6.55
CA ILE A 282 -5.90 1.20 6.14
C ILE A 282 -7.35 1.54 6.52
N ILE A 283 -7.59 1.98 7.76
CA ILE A 283 -8.93 2.35 8.23
C ILE A 283 -9.48 3.52 7.41
N ILE A 284 -8.69 4.56 7.18
CA ILE A 284 -9.08 5.73 6.38
C ILE A 284 -9.43 5.30 4.95
N SER A 285 -8.60 4.47 4.32
CA SER A 285 -8.83 3.99 2.95
C SER A 285 -10.13 3.21 2.82
N ASN A 286 -10.41 2.30 3.76
CA ASN A 286 -11.66 1.55 3.78
C ASN A 286 -12.87 2.47 4.03
N PHE A 287 -12.76 3.39 4.98
CA PHE A 287 -13.83 4.36 5.27
C PHE A 287 -14.15 5.24 4.05
N LEU A 288 -13.11 5.73 3.35
CA LEU A 288 -13.31 6.51 2.12
C LEU A 288 -13.97 5.68 1.02
N ALA A 289 -13.61 4.41 0.88
CA ALA A 289 -14.24 3.50 -0.08
C ALA A 289 -15.72 3.26 0.25
N ASP A 290 -16.05 3.07 1.53
CA ASP A 290 -17.44 2.89 1.97
C ASP A 290 -18.28 4.16 1.73
N LEU A 291 -17.71 5.35 1.98
CA LEU A 291 -18.35 6.62 1.66
C LEU A 291 -18.61 6.79 0.16
N LEU A 292 -17.62 6.43 -0.68
CA LEU A 292 -17.77 6.49 -2.13
C LEU A 292 -18.84 5.50 -2.60
N LYS A 293 -18.86 4.29 -2.05
CA LYS A 293 -19.86 3.27 -2.37
C LYS A 293 -21.27 3.72 -1.99
N ALA A 294 -21.46 4.29 -0.79
CA ALA A 294 -22.74 4.82 -0.34
C ALA A 294 -23.24 5.98 -1.25
N LYS A 295 -22.32 6.82 -1.74
CA LYS A 295 -22.64 7.91 -2.67
C LYS A 295 -23.07 7.42 -4.06
N ILE A 296 -22.46 6.34 -4.55
CA ILE A 296 -22.74 5.78 -5.88
C ILE A 296 -23.98 4.89 -5.84
N ASP A 297 -24.15 4.07 -4.83
CA ASP A 297 -25.29 3.16 -4.66
C ASP A 297 -26.19 3.58 -3.49
N LYS A 298 -27.13 4.46 -3.80
CA LYS A 298 -28.10 4.99 -2.81
C LYS A 298 -29.02 3.91 -2.21
N ARG A 299 -29.10 2.71 -2.81
CA ARG A 299 -29.92 1.60 -2.28
C ARG A 299 -29.31 1.00 -1.01
N LEU A 300 -28.00 1.10 -0.84
CA LEU A 300 -27.32 0.64 0.37
C LEU A 300 -27.67 1.49 1.58
N VAL A 301 -27.89 2.80 1.38
CA VAL A 301 -28.26 3.72 2.47
C VAL A 301 -29.68 3.46 2.96
N SER A 302 -30.61 3.14 2.06
CA SER A 302 -32.01 2.83 2.45
C SER A 302 -32.15 1.46 3.16
N GLY A 303 -31.26 0.51 2.90
CA GLY A 303 -31.24 -0.79 3.59
C GLY A 303 -30.59 -0.77 4.98
N MET A 304 -29.86 0.28 5.33
CA MET A 304 -29.30 0.47 6.68
C MET A 304 -30.26 1.24 7.64
N LEU A 305 -31.33 1.82 7.09
CA LEU A 305 -32.31 2.60 7.86
C LEU A 305 -33.61 1.82 8.14
N ASN A 306 -33.73 0.60 7.65
CA ASN A 306 -34.78 -0.38 7.97
C ASN A 306 -34.17 -1.58 8.71
#